data_ba1c20ca1c8d1455938a5169e96bad88
#
_entry.id   ba1c20ca1c8d1455938a5169e96bad88
#
_cell.length_a   1.000
_cell.length_b   1.000
_cell.length_c   1.000
_cell.angle_alpha   90.00
_cell.angle_beta   90.00
_cell.angle_gamma   90.00
#
_symmetry.space_group_name_H-M   'P 1'
#
loop_
_entity.id
_entity.type
_entity.pdbx_description
1 polymer ?
#
loop_
_entity_poly.entity_id
_entity_poly.type
_entity_poly.pdbx_seq_one_letter_code
_entity_poly.pdbx_strand_id
1 'polypeptide(L)'
;GTIAVQARQQQTETDSLLQLANSYDWIKGVVGWIDLRSKNVRKSLEKYADQTKCCGFRHVLQDEPHDDFMLGSDFVHGIGQLRQFDFTYDLLIFPRQLKASIDLARQFPEQPFVVDHIAKPLIADRTLEPWATEIRKLAECENVCCKVSGMVTEARWNQWHPEDFTPYLDIIFDCFGPRRILFGSDWPVCTLSGSYRAIY
;
A
#
# COMPACT_ATOMS: atom_id res chain seq x y z
N GLY A 1 -18.10 4.25 -3.33
CA GLY A 1 -17.23 3.65 -4.34
C GLY A 1 -16.03 2.96 -3.71
N THR A 2 -15.26 2.26 -4.53
CA THR A 2 -14.07 1.54 -4.08
C THR A 2 -12.89 1.80 -5.02
N ILE A 3 -11.68 1.56 -4.53
CA ILE A 3 -10.46 1.43 -5.33
C ILE A 3 -10.15 -0.06 -5.44
N ALA A 4 -9.95 -0.54 -6.66
CA ALA A 4 -9.49 -1.90 -6.92
C ALA A 4 -7.95 -1.92 -6.93
N VAL A 5 -7.35 -2.84 -6.19
CA VAL A 5 -5.90 -2.93 -6.06
C VAL A 5 -5.43 -4.27 -6.61
N GLN A 6 -4.34 -4.28 -7.35
CA GLN A 6 -3.76 -5.49 -7.93
C GLN A 6 -3.46 -6.56 -6.85
N ALA A 7 -3.55 -7.81 -7.23
CA ALA A 7 -3.14 -8.96 -6.43
C ALA A 7 -1.97 -9.73 -7.09
N ARG A 8 -1.80 -9.60 -8.39
CA ARG A 8 -0.76 -10.27 -9.16
C ARG A 8 0.23 -9.25 -9.74
N GLN A 9 1.48 -9.60 -9.77
CA GLN A 9 2.51 -8.79 -10.42
C GLN A 9 2.53 -9.03 -11.95
N GLN A 10 1.42 -8.65 -12.59
CA GLN A 10 1.20 -8.83 -14.02
C GLN A 10 0.48 -7.61 -14.62
N GLN A 11 1.04 -7.07 -15.69
CA GLN A 11 0.46 -5.91 -16.38
C GLN A 11 -0.93 -6.22 -16.99
N THR A 12 -1.17 -7.48 -17.36
CA THR A 12 -2.48 -7.94 -17.86
C THR A 12 -3.58 -7.83 -16.79
N GLU A 13 -3.24 -7.96 -15.50
CA GLU A 13 -4.21 -7.72 -14.43
C GLU A 13 -4.56 -6.23 -14.34
N THR A 14 -3.58 -5.33 -14.46
CA THR A 14 -3.84 -3.89 -14.52
C THR A 14 -4.83 -3.55 -15.62
N ASP A 15 -4.61 -4.09 -16.83
CA ASP A 15 -5.52 -3.90 -17.97
C ASP A 15 -6.94 -4.41 -17.66
N SER A 16 -7.05 -5.59 -17.04
CA SER A 16 -8.34 -6.20 -16.66
C SER A 16 -9.07 -5.39 -15.60
N LEU A 17 -8.36 -4.90 -14.57
CA LEU A 17 -8.93 -4.07 -13.52
C LEU A 17 -9.44 -2.73 -14.06
N LEU A 18 -8.71 -2.11 -14.98
CA LEU A 18 -9.12 -0.88 -15.65
C LEU A 18 -10.35 -1.11 -16.55
N GLN A 19 -10.42 -2.23 -17.25
CA GLN A 19 -11.61 -2.60 -18.03
C GLN A 19 -12.84 -2.76 -17.12
N LEU A 20 -12.70 -3.44 -15.97
CA LEU A 20 -13.76 -3.56 -14.99
C LEU A 20 -14.17 -2.19 -14.42
N ALA A 21 -13.19 -1.36 -14.06
CA ALA A 21 -13.44 -0.02 -13.55
C ALA A 21 -14.21 0.84 -14.56
N ASN A 22 -13.88 0.75 -15.85
CA ASN A 22 -14.61 1.47 -16.91
C ASN A 22 -16.03 0.94 -17.13
N SER A 23 -16.27 -0.35 -16.80
CA SER A 23 -17.61 -0.97 -16.93
C SER A 23 -18.51 -0.73 -15.71
N TYR A 24 -17.93 -0.39 -14.55
CA TYR A 24 -18.69 -0.25 -13.30
C TYR A 24 -18.33 1.06 -12.58
N ASP A 25 -19.29 1.97 -12.50
CA ASP A 25 -19.10 3.32 -11.92
C ASP A 25 -18.77 3.34 -10.44
N TRP A 26 -19.08 2.28 -9.69
CA TRP A 26 -18.72 2.19 -8.28
C TRP A 26 -17.24 1.90 -8.05
N ILE A 27 -16.49 1.38 -9.06
CA ILE A 27 -15.03 1.31 -9.02
C ILE A 27 -14.50 2.68 -9.47
N LYS A 28 -13.96 3.43 -8.51
CA LYS A 28 -13.54 4.82 -8.70
C LYS A 28 -12.08 4.96 -9.11
N GLY A 29 -11.27 3.94 -8.85
CA GLY A 29 -9.87 3.92 -9.23
C GLY A 29 -9.27 2.53 -9.18
N VAL A 30 -8.08 2.42 -9.76
CA VAL A 30 -7.29 1.19 -9.84
C VAL A 30 -5.86 1.51 -9.42
N VAL A 31 -5.32 0.71 -8.52
CA VAL A 31 -3.89 0.61 -8.27
C VAL A 31 -3.41 -0.67 -8.96
N GLY A 32 -2.66 -0.51 -10.03
CA GLY A 32 -2.20 -1.60 -10.88
C GLY A 32 -0.79 -2.09 -10.52
N TRP A 33 -0.20 -2.84 -11.45
CA TRP A 33 1.20 -3.24 -11.41
C TRP A 33 1.86 -3.02 -12.77
N ILE A 34 3.09 -2.54 -12.74
CA ILE A 34 4.05 -2.56 -13.85
C ILE A 34 5.42 -2.97 -13.30
N ASP A 35 6.31 -3.47 -14.15
CA ASP A 35 7.69 -3.70 -13.72
C ASP A 35 8.45 -2.36 -13.67
N LEU A 36 8.55 -1.81 -12.46
CA LEU A 36 9.28 -0.55 -12.21
C LEU A 36 10.78 -0.65 -12.49
N ARG A 37 11.35 -1.86 -12.51
CA ARG A 37 12.78 -2.07 -12.81
C ARG A 37 13.07 -2.16 -14.31
N SER A 38 12.00 -2.15 -15.12
CA SER A 38 12.14 -2.22 -16.58
C SER A 38 12.86 -0.99 -17.14
N LYS A 39 13.82 -1.20 -18.01
CA LYS A 39 14.44 -0.11 -18.80
C LYS A 39 13.42 0.69 -19.63
N ASN A 40 12.25 0.09 -19.88
CA ASN A 40 11.15 0.70 -20.63
C ASN A 40 10.01 1.18 -19.70
N VAL A 41 10.27 1.38 -18.41
CA VAL A 41 9.25 1.76 -17.42
C VAL A 41 8.43 2.98 -17.86
N ARG A 42 9.09 4.00 -18.41
CA ARG A 42 8.42 5.20 -18.93
C ARG A 42 7.37 4.87 -20.00
N LYS A 43 7.70 4.02 -20.96
CA LYS A 43 6.74 3.58 -22.00
C LYS A 43 5.55 2.81 -21.39
N SER A 44 5.79 2.03 -20.33
CA SER A 44 4.72 1.36 -19.60
C SER A 44 3.81 2.35 -18.88
N LEU A 45 4.37 3.41 -18.30
CA LEU A 45 3.59 4.48 -17.64
C LEU A 45 2.78 5.29 -18.65
N GLU A 46 3.37 5.65 -19.78
CA GLU A 46 2.69 6.36 -20.88
C GLU A 46 1.42 5.62 -21.36
N LYS A 47 1.42 4.29 -21.37
CA LYS A 47 0.23 3.48 -21.69
C LYS A 47 -0.96 3.78 -20.79
N TYR A 48 -0.71 4.14 -19.53
CA TYR A 48 -1.75 4.37 -18.52
C TYR A 48 -2.03 5.84 -18.23
N ALA A 49 -1.24 6.76 -18.80
CA ALA A 49 -1.35 8.20 -18.53
C ALA A 49 -2.74 8.77 -18.83
N ASP A 50 -3.39 8.28 -19.90
CA ASP A 50 -4.73 8.72 -20.30
C ASP A 50 -5.87 7.92 -19.62
N GLN A 51 -5.55 6.95 -18.77
CA GLN A 51 -6.54 6.13 -18.07
C GLN A 51 -6.98 6.84 -16.78
N THR A 52 -8.04 7.62 -16.84
CA THR A 52 -8.52 8.49 -15.75
C THR A 52 -8.79 7.74 -14.42
N LYS A 53 -9.00 6.42 -14.48
CA LYS A 53 -9.20 5.57 -13.30
C LYS A 53 -7.90 4.87 -12.84
N CYS A 54 -6.78 5.02 -13.51
CA CYS A 54 -5.48 4.54 -13.02
C CYS A 54 -4.95 5.53 -11.98
N CYS A 55 -4.96 5.14 -10.70
CA CYS A 55 -4.52 6.01 -9.61
C CYS A 55 -3.03 5.85 -9.29
N GLY A 56 -2.48 4.66 -9.54
CA GLY A 56 -1.11 4.36 -9.15
C GLY A 56 -0.73 2.91 -9.35
N PHE A 57 0.40 2.54 -8.76
CA PHE A 57 0.97 1.20 -8.90
C PHE A 57 1.46 0.67 -7.57
N ARG A 58 1.53 -0.67 -7.48
CA ARG A 58 2.01 -1.39 -6.31
C ARG A 58 2.85 -2.59 -6.74
N HIS A 59 3.94 -2.83 -6.03
CA HIS A 59 4.72 -4.07 -6.08
C HIS A 59 4.56 -4.81 -4.75
N VAL A 60 4.57 -6.14 -4.76
CA VAL A 60 4.46 -6.97 -3.55
C VAL A 60 5.83 -7.02 -2.87
N LEU A 61 6.25 -5.89 -2.28
CA LEU A 61 7.55 -5.73 -1.62
C LEU A 61 7.74 -6.68 -0.46
N GLN A 62 6.66 -7.01 0.25
CA GLN A 62 6.69 -7.93 1.40
C GLN A 62 7.27 -9.31 1.06
N ASP A 63 7.14 -9.77 -0.19
CA ASP A 63 7.58 -11.09 -0.63
C ASP A 63 9.02 -11.08 -1.19
N GLU A 64 9.63 -9.90 -1.29
CA GLU A 64 11.01 -9.80 -1.76
C GLU A 64 11.99 -10.30 -0.70
N PRO A 65 13.05 -11.00 -1.11
CA PRO A 65 14.00 -11.64 -0.19
C PRO A 65 14.87 -10.64 0.58
N HIS A 66 15.03 -9.43 0.07
CA HIS A 66 15.84 -8.37 0.67
C HIS A 66 14.97 -7.22 1.14
N ASP A 67 15.17 -6.79 2.38
CA ASP A 67 14.38 -5.72 3.01
C ASP A 67 14.56 -4.36 2.32
N ASP A 68 15.69 -4.14 1.70
CA ASP A 68 16.09 -2.94 0.97
C ASP A 68 15.86 -3.03 -0.55
N PHE A 69 15.13 -4.06 -1.03
CA PHE A 69 14.83 -4.25 -2.45
C PHE A 69 14.35 -2.96 -3.14
N MET A 70 13.48 -2.19 -2.47
CA MET A 70 12.94 -0.94 -3.00
C MET A 70 13.96 0.19 -3.16
N LEU A 71 15.16 0.05 -2.58
CA LEU A 71 16.28 1.00 -2.72
C LEU A 71 17.24 0.60 -3.84
N GLY A 72 17.00 -0.52 -4.52
CA GLY A 72 17.78 -0.92 -5.70
C GLY A 72 17.66 0.12 -6.83
N SER A 73 18.78 0.40 -7.49
CA SER A 73 18.91 1.49 -8.50
C SER A 73 17.82 1.47 -9.57
N ASP A 74 17.47 0.29 -10.07
CA ASP A 74 16.46 0.15 -11.12
C ASP A 74 15.06 0.43 -10.61
N PHE A 75 14.74 0.01 -9.38
CA PHE A 75 13.46 0.28 -8.73
C PHE A 75 13.29 1.76 -8.39
N VAL A 76 14.33 2.37 -7.81
CA VAL A 76 14.41 3.81 -7.51
C VAL A 76 14.24 4.63 -8.78
N HIS A 77 14.88 4.23 -9.90
CA HIS A 77 14.66 4.86 -11.19
C HIS A 77 13.18 4.83 -11.61
N GLY A 78 12.52 3.68 -11.46
CA GLY A 78 11.09 3.52 -11.79
C GLY A 78 10.17 4.39 -10.91
N ILE A 79 10.41 4.43 -9.59
CA ILE A 79 9.68 5.32 -8.68
C ILE A 79 9.80 6.78 -9.13
N GLY A 80 11.00 7.23 -9.49
CA GLY A 80 11.25 8.59 -9.96
C GLY A 80 10.50 8.99 -11.26
N GLN A 81 9.95 8.02 -12.00
CA GLN A 81 9.14 8.30 -13.19
C GLN A 81 7.65 8.54 -12.86
N LEU A 82 7.13 7.99 -11.75
CA LEU A 82 5.69 7.98 -11.44
C LEU A 82 5.10 9.39 -11.31
N ARG A 83 5.81 10.31 -10.65
CA ARG A 83 5.35 11.67 -10.39
C ARG A 83 5.05 12.46 -11.67
N GLN A 84 5.76 12.17 -12.76
CA GLN A 84 5.58 12.83 -14.06
C GLN A 84 4.21 12.52 -14.69
N PHE A 85 3.55 11.46 -14.22
CA PHE A 85 2.25 10.97 -14.68
C PHE A 85 1.16 11.08 -13.61
N ASP A 86 1.45 11.76 -12.49
CA ASP A 86 0.56 11.91 -11.33
C ASP A 86 0.08 10.59 -10.70
N PHE A 87 0.90 9.53 -10.79
CA PHE A 87 0.62 8.24 -10.18
C PHE A 87 1.11 8.17 -8.73
N THR A 88 0.30 7.58 -7.84
CA THR A 88 0.72 7.18 -6.49
C THR A 88 1.52 5.89 -6.51
N TYR A 89 2.23 5.63 -5.42
CA TYR A 89 2.86 4.33 -5.20
C TYR A 89 2.44 3.74 -3.85
N ASP A 90 1.85 2.52 -3.89
CA ASP A 90 1.42 1.82 -2.68
C ASP A 90 2.56 0.93 -2.15
N LEU A 91 2.91 1.09 -0.87
CA LEU A 91 3.95 0.36 -0.14
C LEU A 91 3.32 -0.85 0.57
N LEU A 92 3.31 -2.01 -0.08
CA LEU A 92 2.87 -3.28 0.51
C LEU A 92 4.08 -3.97 1.16
N ILE A 93 4.23 -3.77 2.45
CA ILE A 93 5.44 -4.11 3.22
C ILE A 93 5.11 -4.79 4.55
N PHE A 94 6.11 -5.52 5.09
CA PHE A 94 6.16 -5.92 6.49
C PHE A 94 6.96 -4.91 7.34
N PRO A 95 6.89 -4.99 8.69
CA PRO A 95 7.62 -4.09 9.59
C PRO A 95 9.14 -4.02 9.34
N ARG A 96 9.75 -5.13 8.92
CA ARG A 96 11.18 -5.23 8.60
C ARG A 96 11.62 -4.28 7.47
N GLN A 97 10.69 -3.89 6.60
CA GLN A 97 10.95 -3.04 5.43
C GLN A 97 10.63 -1.54 5.67
N LEU A 98 10.12 -1.18 6.87
CA LEU A 98 9.77 0.22 7.18
C LEU A 98 10.95 1.17 7.03
N LYS A 99 12.14 0.75 7.46
CA LYS A 99 13.36 1.58 7.35
C LYS A 99 13.66 1.94 5.89
N ALA A 100 13.62 0.95 4.99
CA ALA A 100 13.83 1.19 3.56
C ALA A 100 12.73 2.07 2.96
N SER A 101 11.47 1.92 3.45
CA SER A 101 10.35 2.77 3.01
C SER A 101 10.52 4.22 3.45
N ILE A 102 11.06 4.48 4.63
CA ILE A 102 11.38 5.83 5.12
C ILE A 102 12.45 6.46 4.21
N ASP A 103 13.51 5.71 3.91
CA ASP A 103 14.59 6.19 3.06
C ASP A 103 14.09 6.50 1.65
N LEU A 104 13.23 5.63 1.08
CA LEU A 104 12.59 5.84 -0.21
C LEU A 104 11.69 7.10 -0.21
N ALA A 105 10.81 7.24 0.79
CA ALA A 105 9.90 8.38 0.88
C ALA A 105 10.64 9.71 1.00
N ARG A 106 11.74 9.73 1.76
CA ARG A 106 12.61 10.92 1.92
C ARG A 106 13.39 11.26 0.64
N GLN A 107 13.75 10.25 -0.16
CA GLN A 107 14.43 10.45 -1.45
C GLN A 107 13.51 11.12 -2.48
N PHE A 108 12.19 10.89 -2.37
CA PHE A 108 11.20 11.41 -3.32
C PHE A 108 10.08 12.20 -2.62
N PRO A 109 10.38 13.38 -2.05
CA PRO A 109 9.43 14.13 -1.24
C PRO A 109 8.16 14.59 -2.01
N GLU A 110 8.25 14.71 -3.33
CA GLU A 110 7.13 15.10 -4.20
C GLU A 110 6.30 13.89 -4.70
N GLN A 111 6.78 12.66 -4.50
CA GLN A 111 6.06 11.46 -4.89
C GLN A 111 5.06 11.07 -3.81
N PRO A 112 3.75 10.97 -4.13
CA PRO A 112 2.77 10.47 -3.18
C PRO A 112 2.94 8.96 -2.95
N PHE A 113 3.02 8.56 -1.67
CA PHE A 113 3.04 7.17 -1.24
C PHE A 113 1.83 6.84 -0.37
N VAL A 114 1.42 5.56 -0.41
CA VAL A 114 0.41 5.02 0.48
C VAL A 114 0.96 3.76 1.13
N VAL A 115 1.14 3.74 2.45
CA VAL A 115 1.52 2.51 3.14
C VAL A 115 0.30 1.63 3.36
N ASP A 116 0.32 0.43 2.77
CA ASP A 116 -0.77 -0.54 2.88
C ASP A 116 -0.80 -1.22 4.25
N HIS A 117 -2.02 -1.47 4.76
CA HIS A 117 -2.30 -2.33 5.92
C HIS A 117 -1.47 -1.95 7.16
N ILE A 118 -1.30 -0.63 7.39
CA ILE A 118 -0.48 -0.08 8.48
C ILE A 118 0.92 -0.74 8.59
N ALA A 119 1.48 -1.20 7.47
CA ALA A 119 2.73 -1.98 7.38
C ALA A 119 2.70 -3.30 8.18
N LYS A 120 1.53 -3.93 8.35
CA LYS A 120 1.33 -5.28 8.89
C LYS A 120 2.05 -5.56 10.22
N PRO A 121 1.75 -4.84 11.32
CA PRO A 121 2.34 -5.09 12.63
C PRO A 121 1.98 -6.48 13.16
N LEU A 122 2.78 -7.00 14.08
CA LEU A 122 2.60 -8.33 14.68
C LEU A 122 1.48 -8.32 15.73
N ILE A 123 0.22 -8.14 15.30
CA ILE A 123 -0.95 -7.99 16.17
C ILE A 123 -1.21 -9.28 16.95
N ALA A 124 -1.08 -10.46 16.32
CA ALA A 124 -1.25 -11.75 16.98
C ALA A 124 -0.35 -11.93 18.20
N ASP A 125 0.85 -11.35 18.15
CA ASP A 125 1.86 -11.41 19.21
C ASP A 125 1.77 -10.25 20.20
N ARG A 126 0.85 -9.28 19.96
CA ARG A 126 0.72 -8.05 20.74
C ARG A 126 2.03 -7.24 20.83
N THR A 127 2.84 -7.30 19.78
CA THR A 127 4.14 -6.65 19.72
C THR A 127 4.03 -5.32 19.01
N LEU A 128 4.35 -4.24 19.71
CA LEU A 128 4.31 -2.89 19.15
C LEU A 128 5.68 -2.46 18.57
N GLU A 129 6.77 -2.77 19.24
CA GLU A 129 8.10 -2.38 18.79
C GLU A 129 8.78 -3.51 17.97
N PRO A 130 9.59 -3.18 16.95
CA PRO A 130 10.03 -1.84 16.53
C PRO A 130 9.05 -1.10 15.58
N TRP A 131 7.91 -1.72 15.22
CA TRP A 131 6.94 -1.17 14.27
C TRP A 131 6.46 0.24 14.69
N ALA A 132 6.12 0.44 15.97
CA ALA A 132 5.60 1.71 16.46
C ALA A 132 6.60 2.86 16.29
N THR A 133 7.86 2.60 16.56
CA THR A 133 8.95 3.58 16.36
C THR A 133 9.13 3.89 14.87
N GLU A 134 9.17 2.88 14.01
CA GLU A 134 9.46 3.08 12.58
C GLU A 134 8.26 3.67 11.81
N ILE A 135 7.02 3.29 12.15
CA ILE A 135 5.83 3.85 11.50
C ILE A 135 5.65 5.35 11.83
N ARG A 136 6.01 5.79 13.05
CA ARG A 136 6.04 7.21 13.41
C ARG A 136 7.05 7.99 12.57
N LYS A 137 8.25 7.43 12.34
CA LYS A 137 9.25 8.05 11.45
C LYS A 137 8.78 8.12 10.01
N LEU A 138 8.06 7.09 9.51
CA LEU A 138 7.48 7.13 8.17
C LEU A 138 6.40 8.22 8.08
N ALA A 139 5.62 8.42 9.13
CA ALA A 139 4.60 9.46 9.20
C ALA A 139 5.16 10.89 9.20
N GLU A 140 6.45 11.10 9.56
CA GLU A 140 7.15 12.39 9.39
C GLU A 140 7.30 12.78 7.92
N CYS A 141 7.22 11.82 7.01
CA CYS A 141 7.20 12.09 5.57
C CYS A 141 5.79 12.53 5.15
N GLU A 142 5.61 13.84 4.88
CA GLU A 142 4.29 14.43 4.58
C GLU A 142 3.65 13.88 3.30
N ASN A 143 4.47 13.33 2.40
CA ASN A 143 4.07 12.68 1.15
C ASN A 143 3.56 11.24 1.33
N VAL A 144 3.44 10.75 2.58
CA VAL A 144 2.96 9.40 2.88
C VAL A 144 1.59 9.44 3.55
N CYS A 145 0.63 8.71 2.95
CA CYS A 145 -0.66 8.36 3.58
C CYS A 145 -0.61 6.93 4.10
N CYS A 146 -1.51 6.59 5.02
CA CYS A 146 -1.60 5.26 5.62
C CYS A 146 -2.98 4.65 5.40
N LYS A 147 -3.01 3.39 4.97
CA LYS A 147 -4.24 2.63 4.80
C LYS A 147 -4.52 1.78 6.04
N VAL A 148 -5.59 2.12 6.76
CA VAL A 148 -6.15 1.30 7.85
C VAL A 148 -6.96 0.18 7.20
N SER A 149 -6.35 -0.98 7.10
CA SER A 149 -6.87 -2.18 6.43
C SER A 149 -6.01 -3.39 6.82
N GLY A 150 -6.42 -4.61 6.45
CA GLY A 150 -5.61 -5.84 6.57
C GLY A 150 -5.23 -6.24 8.00
N MET A 151 -5.76 -5.60 9.03
CA MET A 151 -5.35 -5.82 10.43
C MET A 151 -5.79 -7.19 10.94
N VAL A 152 -6.95 -7.66 10.51
CA VAL A 152 -7.52 -8.93 10.96
C VAL A 152 -6.71 -10.14 10.51
N THR A 153 -5.96 -10.02 9.41
CA THR A 153 -5.09 -11.09 8.91
C THR A 153 -3.76 -11.16 9.66
N GLU A 154 -3.36 -10.09 10.32
CA GLU A 154 -2.18 -10.03 11.19
C GLU A 154 -2.49 -10.38 12.66
N ALA A 155 -3.79 -10.49 13.00
CA ALA A 155 -4.27 -10.92 14.31
C ALA A 155 -4.44 -12.46 14.37
N ARG A 156 -4.87 -12.99 15.52
CA ARG A 156 -5.23 -14.40 15.64
C ARG A 156 -6.52 -14.66 14.89
N TRP A 157 -6.47 -15.41 13.81
CA TRP A 157 -7.61 -15.65 12.93
C TRP A 157 -8.82 -16.20 13.65
N ASN A 158 -9.98 -15.57 13.42
CA ASN A 158 -11.27 -15.91 14.03
C ASN A 158 -11.29 -15.85 15.58
N GLN A 159 -10.31 -15.22 16.22
CA GLN A 159 -10.18 -15.09 17.67
C GLN A 159 -9.86 -13.65 18.11
N TRP A 160 -9.79 -12.71 17.16
CA TRP A 160 -9.53 -11.31 17.46
C TRP A 160 -10.77 -10.59 18.03
N HIS A 161 -10.52 -9.57 18.79
CA HIS A 161 -11.52 -8.62 19.27
C HIS A 161 -11.12 -7.20 18.85
N PRO A 162 -12.08 -6.25 18.71
CA PRO A 162 -11.77 -4.86 18.31
C PRO A 162 -10.68 -4.21 19.18
N GLU A 163 -10.63 -4.55 20.46
CA GLU A 163 -9.66 -4.03 21.42
C GLU A 163 -8.21 -4.45 21.09
N ASP A 164 -8.01 -5.55 20.38
CA ASP A 164 -6.68 -5.99 19.95
C ASP A 164 -6.04 -5.01 18.94
N PHE A 165 -6.86 -4.24 18.23
CA PHE A 165 -6.42 -3.27 17.22
C PHE A 165 -6.19 -1.87 17.81
N THR A 166 -6.81 -1.54 18.92
CA THR A 166 -6.78 -0.20 19.53
C THR A 166 -5.37 0.37 19.69
N PRO A 167 -4.38 -0.36 20.27
CA PRO A 167 -3.03 0.20 20.44
C PRO A 167 -2.34 0.58 19.14
N TYR A 168 -2.62 -0.15 18.05
CA TYR A 168 -2.06 0.12 16.71
C TYR A 168 -2.77 1.31 16.06
N LEU A 169 -4.10 1.35 16.16
CA LEU A 169 -4.91 2.45 15.65
C LEU A 169 -4.58 3.77 16.31
N ASP A 170 -4.44 3.78 17.64
CA ASP A 170 -4.06 4.98 18.39
C ASP A 170 -2.74 5.58 17.86
N ILE A 171 -1.73 4.73 17.60
CA ILE A 171 -0.45 5.17 17.03
C ILE A 171 -0.65 5.74 15.63
N ILE A 172 -1.43 5.07 14.76
CA ILE A 172 -1.67 5.51 13.39
C ILE A 172 -2.41 6.84 13.36
N PHE A 173 -3.49 6.97 14.14
CA PHE A 173 -4.26 8.22 14.19
C PHE A 173 -3.47 9.39 14.78
N ASP A 174 -2.62 9.10 15.78
CA ASP A 174 -1.74 10.09 16.40
C ASP A 174 -0.69 10.62 15.41
N CYS A 175 0.00 9.74 14.66
CA CYS A 175 1.13 10.16 13.84
C CYS A 175 0.76 10.59 12.41
N PHE A 176 -0.25 10.01 11.76
CA PHE A 176 -0.69 10.43 10.42
C PHE A 176 -1.78 11.50 10.45
N GLY A 177 -2.59 11.52 11.51
CA GLY A 177 -3.76 12.39 11.60
C GLY A 177 -4.85 12.06 10.57
N PRO A 178 -6.07 12.60 10.72
CA PRO A 178 -7.23 12.16 9.96
C PRO A 178 -7.18 12.45 8.46
N ARG A 179 -6.31 13.36 8.01
CA ARG A 179 -6.20 13.76 6.61
C ARG A 179 -5.31 12.85 5.76
N ARG A 180 -4.47 12.03 6.40
CA ARG A 180 -3.56 11.10 5.73
C ARG A 180 -3.89 9.64 6.01
N ILE A 181 -5.13 9.35 6.41
CA ILE A 181 -5.61 7.99 6.67
C ILE A 181 -6.68 7.64 5.64
N LEU A 182 -6.54 6.46 5.05
CA LEU A 182 -7.53 5.84 4.16
C LEU A 182 -8.07 4.57 4.82
N PHE A 183 -9.33 4.28 4.60
CA PHE A 183 -9.92 3.00 5.00
C PHE A 183 -9.88 2.00 3.85
N GLY A 184 -9.60 0.73 4.15
CA GLY A 184 -9.72 -0.39 3.23
C GLY A 184 -10.22 -1.64 3.93
N SER A 185 -11.07 -2.41 3.27
CA SER A 185 -11.55 -3.69 3.78
C SER A 185 -10.54 -4.84 3.63
N ASP A 186 -9.59 -4.69 2.70
CA ASP A 186 -8.69 -5.77 2.27
C ASP A 186 -9.45 -7.01 1.78
N TRP A 187 -10.65 -6.81 1.22
CA TRP A 187 -11.41 -7.91 0.63
C TRP A 187 -10.76 -8.35 -0.70
N PRO A 188 -10.62 -9.66 -1.01
CA PRO A 188 -11.17 -10.80 -0.26
C PRO A 188 -10.23 -11.36 0.83
N VAL A 189 -9.01 -10.86 0.98
CA VAL A 189 -8.00 -11.41 1.91
C VAL A 189 -8.49 -11.41 3.36
N CYS A 190 -9.22 -10.37 3.76
CA CYS A 190 -9.81 -10.26 5.10
C CYS A 190 -10.73 -11.44 5.47
N THR A 191 -11.29 -12.15 4.48
CA THR A 191 -12.17 -13.31 4.73
C THR A 191 -11.45 -14.53 5.28
N LEU A 192 -10.12 -14.53 5.31
CA LEU A 192 -9.32 -15.52 6.03
C LEU A 192 -9.55 -15.46 7.55
N SER A 193 -9.94 -14.29 8.07
CA SER A 193 -10.02 -14.05 9.52
C SER A 193 -11.37 -13.50 9.99
N GLY A 194 -12.37 -13.42 9.11
CA GLY A 194 -13.69 -12.93 9.48
C GLY A 194 -14.59 -12.66 8.28
N SER A 195 -15.85 -12.33 8.51
CA SER A 195 -16.74 -11.91 7.43
C SER A 195 -16.49 -10.44 7.06
N TYR A 196 -16.72 -10.08 5.81
CA TYR A 196 -16.66 -8.68 5.35
C TYR A 196 -17.46 -7.74 6.29
N ARG A 197 -18.66 -8.15 6.72
CA ARG A 197 -19.53 -7.35 7.58
C ARG A 197 -18.94 -7.11 8.99
N ALA A 198 -18.15 -8.06 9.49
CA ALA A 198 -17.51 -7.92 10.81
C ALA A 198 -16.31 -6.97 10.80
N ILE A 199 -15.73 -6.75 9.61
CA ILE A 199 -14.52 -5.96 9.40
C ILE A 199 -14.85 -4.52 9.00
N TYR A 200 -15.97 -4.35 8.30
CA TYR A 200 -16.50 -3.05 7.87
C TYR A 200 -17.33 -2.38 8.98
#